data_df8498b01e468139578b5c68e384cf17
#
_entry.id   df8498b01e468139578b5c68e384cf17
#
_cell.length_a   1.000
_cell.length_b   1.000
_cell.length_c   1.000
_cell.angle_alpha   90.00
_cell.angle_beta   90.00
_cell.angle_gamma   90.00
#
_symmetry.space_group_name_H-M   'P 1'
#
loop_
_entity.id
_entity.type
_entity.pdbx_description
1 polymer ?
#
loop_
_entity_poly.entity_id
_entity_poly.type
_entity_poly.pdbx_seq_one_letter_code
_entity_poly.pdbx_strand_id
1 'polypeptide(L)'
;VNSFTLSRRNFFTGALGVGALLTTTACGSTGGNATSKITWSTWGTPEEGQRFKKFNSHFKADNPTIAATLQMVPSYSDYHSKLLTQLTSGTAPDVFYVGDDYIGKFVSAGVLMDLTPVVEGADAKVKLDDFNPALFGAGRTDTGIFALPNDCNPDVFWFDKKALAAAGITENPAELAAAGNWTIETFLAMCAKLAAKGLTGAMFWNYWSTHWSWVAANGGQVFNAAGKFVLPEDPKSVAALHSLADAFTNKSFTVADTLPDGSGADSLFVSHKAGFYVQGRYGIATAEQSGTKDDYDIAPWPTVSGKPGSSGVAASYLVINAKTKAPAAAKTFVGEFLCAKGQTLRLADGGNAVPSVKGADSVVLEGNYPAHAKSFLEMTNTGFEDFATEAKMPGLSSDVSTAMLTMYQGKTSASDTIAAVAKLMEKAV
;
A
#
# COMPACT_ATOMS: atom_id res chain seq x y z
N VAL A 1 -36.51 -23.16 -32.28
CA VAL A 1 -36.61 -23.44 -33.71
C VAL A 1 -35.56 -22.58 -34.41
N ASN A 2 -34.72 -23.22 -35.19
CA ASN A 2 -33.67 -22.77 -36.10
C ASN A 2 -32.28 -22.52 -35.51
N SER A 3 -31.52 -23.59 -35.54
CA SER A 3 -30.07 -23.70 -35.57
C SER A 3 -29.50 -23.16 -36.89
N PHE A 4 -28.45 -22.34 -36.79
CA PHE A 4 -27.52 -22.08 -37.90
C PHE A 4 -26.12 -22.56 -37.51
N THR A 5 -25.76 -23.70 -38.04
CA THR A 5 -24.39 -24.21 -38.14
C THR A 5 -23.69 -23.54 -39.32
N LEU A 6 -22.52 -22.92 -39.09
CA LEU A 6 -21.61 -22.52 -40.14
C LEU A 6 -20.33 -23.37 -40.08
N SER A 7 -20.19 -24.14 -41.17
CA SER A 7 -19.12 -25.08 -41.49
C SER A 7 -17.82 -24.38 -41.87
N ARG A 8 -16.71 -24.91 -41.33
CA ARG A 8 -15.34 -24.69 -41.85
C ARG A 8 -15.18 -25.40 -43.18
N ARG A 9 -14.77 -24.70 -44.23
CA ARG A 9 -13.86 -25.23 -45.26
C ARG A 9 -13.64 -24.26 -46.43
N ASN A 10 -12.36 -24.18 -46.82
CA ASN A 10 -11.81 -23.80 -48.12
C ASN A 10 -11.74 -22.33 -48.52
N PHE A 11 -10.50 -21.80 -48.56
CA PHE A 11 -9.97 -21.20 -49.79
C PHE A 11 -8.43 -21.29 -49.79
N PHE A 12 -7.93 -22.29 -50.50
CA PHE A 12 -6.59 -22.31 -51.11
C PHE A 12 -6.75 -22.19 -52.62
N THR A 13 -5.93 -21.37 -53.24
CA THR A 13 -5.40 -21.32 -54.62
C THR A 13 -5.41 -19.88 -55.09
N GLY A 14 -4.31 -19.26 -55.45
CA GLY A 14 -3.23 -19.48 -56.29
C GLY A 14 -2.93 -18.17 -56.99
N ALA A 15 -1.70 -17.74 -57.12
CA ALA A 15 -1.11 -17.17 -58.32
C ALA A 15 0.36 -16.77 -58.10
N LEU A 16 1.22 -17.44 -58.83
CA LEU A 16 2.61 -17.06 -59.15
C LEU A 16 2.61 -15.88 -60.12
N GLY A 17 3.56 -14.98 -60.02
CA GLY A 17 3.92 -14.14 -61.14
C GLY A 17 4.76 -12.91 -60.87
N VAL A 18 6.03 -12.99 -61.28
CA VAL A 18 6.88 -11.94 -61.86
C VAL A 18 7.66 -11.05 -60.92
N GLY A 19 8.95 -11.27 -60.93
CA GLY A 19 9.99 -10.39 -60.32
C GLY A 19 10.14 -9.04 -61.04
N ALA A 20 10.48 -8.02 -60.27
CA ALA A 20 11.08 -6.81 -60.75
C ALA A 20 12.15 -6.38 -59.76
N LEU A 21 13.39 -6.42 -60.19
CA LEU A 21 14.50 -5.75 -59.57
C LEU A 21 14.23 -4.24 -59.54
N LEU A 22 14.20 -3.66 -58.34
CA LEU A 22 14.27 -2.21 -58.17
C LEU A 22 15.39 -1.88 -57.22
N THR A 23 16.30 -1.11 -57.76
CA THR A 23 17.48 -0.45 -57.26
C THR A 23 17.30 0.14 -55.83
N THR A 24 18.27 -0.17 -54.99
CA THR A 24 18.49 0.50 -53.70
C THR A 24 18.84 1.95 -53.88
N THR A 25 17.91 2.86 -53.76
CA THR A 25 18.19 4.23 -53.40
C THR A 25 18.30 4.30 -51.88
N ALA A 26 19.51 4.47 -51.40
CA ALA A 26 19.78 4.87 -50.04
C ALA A 26 19.19 6.27 -49.80
N CYS A 27 17.96 6.34 -49.32
CA CYS A 27 17.45 7.57 -48.73
C CYS A 27 18.01 7.65 -47.32
N GLY A 28 18.88 8.66 -47.10
CA GLY A 28 19.35 9.03 -45.77
C GLY A 28 18.20 9.16 -44.79
N SER A 29 18.27 8.37 -43.75
CA SER A 29 17.37 8.51 -42.59
C SER A 29 17.71 9.87 -41.95
N THR A 30 16.87 10.86 -42.20
CA THR A 30 16.70 11.95 -41.23
C THR A 30 16.26 11.28 -39.93
N GLY A 31 17.17 11.23 -38.98
CA GLY A 31 16.97 10.63 -37.66
C GLY A 31 15.91 11.39 -36.88
N GLY A 32 14.66 11.10 -37.15
CA GLY A 32 13.58 11.38 -36.21
C GLY A 32 13.78 10.39 -35.05
N ASN A 33 14.12 10.89 -33.87
CA ASN A 33 14.23 10.07 -32.67
C ASN A 33 12.92 9.28 -32.50
N ALA A 34 12.96 7.97 -32.76
CA ALA A 34 11.79 7.10 -32.59
C ALA A 34 11.32 7.20 -31.12
N THR A 35 10.06 7.54 -30.93
CA THR A 35 9.48 7.65 -29.58
C THR A 35 9.34 6.26 -28.98
N SER A 36 10.06 5.99 -27.89
CA SER A 36 9.84 4.80 -27.07
C SER A 36 8.49 4.91 -26.36
N LYS A 37 7.76 3.81 -26.33
CA LYS A 37 6.45 3.74 -25.65
C LYS A 37 6.55 2.78 -24.49
N ILE A 38 6.09 3.20 -23.33
CA ILE A 38 5.90 2.33 -22.14
C ILE A 38 4.47 2.45 -21.64
N THR A 39 4.02 1.37 -21.06
CA THR A 39 2.78 1.32 -20.26
C THR A 39 3.14 1.16 -18.79
N TRP A 40 2.43 1.85 -17.94
CA TRP A 40 2.57 1.63 -16.49
C TRP A 40 1.20 1.54 -15.82
N SER A 41 1.14 0.85 -14.69
CA SER A 41 -0.13 0.62 -14.02
C SER A 41 -0.05 0.74 -12.51
N THR A 42 -1.18 1.13 -11.92
CA THR A 42 -1.38 1.25 -10.48
C THR A 42 -2.86 1.03 -10.13
N TRP A 43 -3.13 0.80 -8.85
CA TRP A 43 -4.46 1.03 -8.29
C TRP A 43 -4.63 2.50 -7.91
N GLY A 44 -5.86 2.92 -7.65
CA GLY A 44 -6.14 4.25 -7.11
C GLY A 44 -7.45 4.85 -7.59
N THR A 45 -7.84 5.96 -6.96
CA THR A 45 -9.05 6.70 -7.25
C THR A 45 -8.93 7.57 -8.52
N PRO A 46 -10.03 8.05 -9.08
CA PRO A 46 -9.99 9.00 -10.20
C PRO A 46 -9.19 10.28 -9.89
N GLU A 47 -9.22 10.75 -8.64
CA GLU A 47 -8.49 11.95 -8.18
C GLU A 47 -6.99 11.70 -8.20
N GLU A 48 -6.54 10.54 -7.72
CA GLU A 48 -5.14 10.11 -7.83
C GLU A 48 -4.70 10.02 -9.29
N GLY A 49 -5.59 9.55 -10.15
CA GLY A 49 -5.38 9.52 -11.59
C GLY A 49 -5.05 10.90 -12.19
N GLN A 50 -5.60 12.00 -11.67
CA GLN A 50 -5.26 13.35 -12.13
C GLN A 50 -3.82 13.72 -11.73
N ARG A 51 -3.37 13.39 -10.51
CA ARG A 51 -1.98 13.61 -10.08
C ARG A 51 -0.99 12.81 -10.94
N PHE A 52 -1.31 11.57 -11.25
CA PHE A 52 -0.49 10.74 -12.15
C PHE A 52 -0.45 11.27 -13.59
N LYS A 53 -1.56 11.81 -14.10
CA LYS A 53 -1.57 12.49 -15.41
C LYS A 53 -0.71 13.76 -15.41
N LYS A 54 -0.75 14.52 -14.31
CA LYS A 54 0.12 15.70 -14.11
C LYS A 54 1.59 15.27 -14.15
N PHE A 55 1.96 14.20 -13.40
CA PHE A 55 3.29 13.62 -13.46
C PHE A 55 3.67 13.19 -14.89
N ASN A 56 2.82 12.44 -15.60
CA ASN A 56 3.09 12.00 -16.98
C ASN A 56 3.34 13.18 -17.92
N SER A 57 2.64 14.30 -17.72
CA SER A 57 2.85 15.52 -18.54
C SER A 57 4.23 16.14 -18.29
N HIS A 58 4.66 16.22 -17.03
CA HIS A 58 6.01 16.68 -16.68
C HIS A 58 7.07 15.73 -17.20
N PHE A 59 6.89 14.42 -17.00
CA PHE A 59 7.80 13.41 -17.51
C PHE A 59 7.98 13.51 -19.02
N LYS A 60 6.89 13.71 -19.76
CA LYS A 60 6.93 13.88 -21.23
C LYS A 60 7.67 15.15 -21.66
N ALA A 61 7.55 16.23 -20.90
CA ALA A 61 8.27 17.48 -21.18
C ALA A 61 9.78 17.32 -20.98
N ASP A 62 10.18 16.64 -19.90
CA ASP A 62 11.58 16.38 -19.58
C ASP A 62 12.19 15.25 -20.46
N ASN A 63 11.35 14.33 -20.96
CA ASN A 63 11.76 13.17 -21.77
C ASN A 63 10.93 13.07 -23.07
N PRO A 64 11.13 13.99 -24.05
CA PRO A 64 10.28 14.11 -25.25
C PRO A 64 10.29 12.87 -26.16
N THR A 65 11.30 11.99 -26.03
CA THR A 65 11.42 10.74 -26.80
C THR A 65 10.78 9.53 -26.10
N ILE A 66 10.15 9.71 -24.92
CA ILE A 66 9.46 8.63 -24.20
C ILE A 66 7.98 9.01 -24.02
N ALA A 67 7.08 8.10 -24.36
CA ALA A 67 5.65 8.22 -24.10
C ALA A 67 5.23 7.19 -23.05
N ALA A 68 4.73 7.67 -21.90
CA ALA A 68 4.25 6.83 -20.80
C ALA A 68 2.71 6.85 -20.77
N THR A 69 2.08 5.67 -20.81
CA THR A 69 0.62 5.51 -20.76
C THR A 69 0.22 4.85 -19.44
N LEU A 70 -0.66 5.50 -18.69
CA LEU A 70 -1.19 5.01 -17.43
C LEU A 70 -2.38 4.08 -17.65
N GLN A 71 -2.39 2.97 -16.91
CA GLN A 71 -3.53 2.07 -16.72
C GLN A 71 -3.86 2.01 -15.23
N MET A 72 -5.11 2.25 -14.87
CA MET A 72 -5.57 2.23 -13.49
C MET A 72 -6.67 1.20 -13.26
N VAL A 73 -6.68 0.64 -12.05
CA VAL A 73 -7.77 -0.19 -11.53
C VAL A 73 -8.14 0.36 -10.16
N PRO A 74 -9.41 0.72 -9.90
CA PRO A 74 -9.78 1.38 -8.65
C PRO A 74 -9.51 0.55 -7.38
N SER A 75 -9.82 -0.74 -7.43
CA SER A 75 -9.69 -1.65 -6.29
C SER A 75 -8.27 -2.21 -6.18
N TYR A 76 -7.69 -2.22 -4.98
CA TYR A 76 -6.39 -2.82 -4.69
C TYR A 76 -6.35 -4.31 -4.99
N SER A 77 -7.36 -5.08 -4.53
CA SER A 77 -7.41 -6.53 -4.75
C SER A 77 -7.66 -6.90 -6.21
N ASP A 78 -8.57 -6.18 -6.91
CA ASP A 78 -8.83 -6.40 -8.33
C ASP A 78 -7.62 -6.06 -9.18
N TYR A 79 -6.87 -5.02 -8.81
CA TYR A 79 -5.63 -4.65 -9.46
C TYR A 79 -4.62 -5.78 -9.42
N HIS A 80 -4.31 -6.33 -8.24
CA HIS A 80 -3.34 -7.40 -8.09
C HIS A 80 -3.79 -8.70 -8.76
N SER A 81 -5.08 -9.04 -8.70
CA SER A 81 -5.66 -10.19 -9.40
C SER A 81 -5.52 -10.06 -10.92
N LYS A 82 -5.81 -8.87 -11.46
CA LYS A 82 -5.62 -8.56 -12.89
C LYS A 82 -4.15 -8.61 -13.29
N LEU A 83 -3.26 -8.02 -12.48
CA LEU A 83 -1.82 -7.99 -12.74
C LEU A 83 -1.22 -9.40 -12.78
N LEU A 84 -1.60 -10.29 -11.87
CA LEU A 84 -1.19 -11.69 -11.88
C LEU A 84 -1.61 -12.40 -13.18
N THR A 85 -2.84 -12.16 -13.64
CA THR A 85 -3.35 -12.68 -14.91
C THR A 85 -2.55 -12.15 -16.11
N GLN A 86 -2.23 -10.85 -16.11
CA GLN A 86 -1.46 -10.21 -17.18
C GLN A 86 0.00 -10.71 -17.21
N LEU A 87 0.65 -10.91 -16.05
CA LEU A 87 1.99 -11.49 -15.96
C LEU A 87 2.02 -12.90 -16.52
N THR A 88 1.02 -13.73 -16.20
CA THR A 88 0.90 -15.10 -16.69
C THR A 88 0.68 -15.15 -18.20
N SER A 89 -0.15 -14.25 -18.76
CA SER A 89 -0.43 -14.16 -20.20
C SER A 89 0.61 -13.40 -21.01
N GLY A 90 1.60 -12.79 -20.37
CA GLY A 90 2.64 -11.98 -21.02
C GLY A 90 2.14 -10.62 -21.54
N THR A 91 1.03 -10.11 -20.99
CA THR A 91 0.41 -8.81 -21.36
C THR A 91 0.54 -7.76 -20.28
N ALA A 92 1.34 -8.01 -19.23
CA ALA A 92 1.57 -7.07 -18.15
C ALA A 92 2.25 -5.78 -18.63
N PRO A 93 1.96 -4.62 -18.01
CA PRO A 93 2.63 -3.36 -18.28
C PRO A 93 4.16 -3.44 -18.16
N ASP A 94 4.85 -2.44 -18.71
CA ASP A 94 6.31 -2.34 -18.61
C ASP A 94 6.76 -1.97 -17.19
N VAL A 95 6.02 -1.08 -16.54
CA VAL A 95 6.24 -0.63 -15.16
C VAL A 95 4.94 -0.78 -14.39
N PHE A 96 5.00 -1.19 -13.13
CA PHE A 96 3.77 -1.33 -12.34
C PHE A 96 4.02 -1.24 -10.84
N TYR A 97 2.97 -0.84 -10.12
CA TYR A 97 2.94 -0.85 -8.66
C TYR A 97 2.76 -2.27 -8.14
N VAL A 98 3.31 -2.54 -6.96
CA VAL A 98 3.06 -3.77 -6.21
C VAL A 98 2.94 -3.42 -4.73
N GLY A 99 1.94 -3.98 -4.04
CA GLY A 99 1.82 -3.89 -2.59
C GLY A 99 2.85 -4.79 -1.88
N ASP A 100 3.15 -4.46 -0.64
CA ASP A 100 4.13 -5.18 0.18
C ASP A 100 3.74 -6.65 0.42
N ASP A 101 2.47 -6.95 0.58
CA ASP A 101 1.93 -8.30 0.71
C ASP A 101 2.02 -9.17 -0.57
N TYR A 102 2.31 -8.55 -1.73
CA TYR A 102 2.49 -9.25 -3.02
C TYR A 102 3.93 -9.31 -3.51
N ILE A 103 4.81 -8.39 -3.06
CA ILE A 103 6.14 -8.23 -3.66
C ILE A 103 6.99 -9.49 -3.55
N GLY A 104 6.97 -10.18 -2.44
CA GLY A 104 7.73 -11.43 -2.24
C GLY A 104 7.36 -12.50 -3.27
N LYS A 105 6.08 -12.61 -3.62
CA LYS A 105 5.58 -13.53 -4.65
C LYS A 105 6.15 -13.20 -6.04
N PHE A 106 6.23 -11.92 -6.40
CA PHE A 106 6.70 -11.51 -7.73
C PHE A 106 8.22 -11.63 -7.83
N VAL A 107 8.96 -11.31 -6.78
CA VAL A 107 10.40 -11.53 -6.69
C VAL A 107 10.73 -13.01 -6.84
N SER A 108 10.06 -13.88 -6.07
CA SER A 108 10.25 -15.34 -6.12
C SER A 108 9.88 -15.95 -7.48
N ALA A 109 8.91 -15.38 -8.19
CA ALA A 109 8.51 -15.82 -9.51
C ALA A 109 9.48 -15.38 -10.63
N GLY A 110 10.48 -14.54 -10.35
CA GLY A 110 11.46 -14.06 -11.33
C GLY A 110 10.86 -13.22 -12.46
N VAL A 111 9.73 -12.57 -12.20
CA VAL A 111 9.02 -11.75 -13.23
C VAL A 111 9.43 -10.28 -13.23
N LEU A 112 10.31 -9.88 -12.32
CA LEU A 112 10.77 -8.51 -12.12
C LEU A 112 12.21 -8.34 -12.64
N MET A 113 12.49 -7.15 -13.19
CA MET A 113 13.83 -6.76 -13.62
C MET A 113 14.66 -6.30 -12.41
N ASP A 114 15.96 -6.56 -12.42
CA ASP A 114 16.89 -5.97 -11.47
C ASP A 114 17.00 -4.46 -11.67
N LEU A 115 16.70 -3.72 -10.62
CA LEU A 115 16.68 -2.25 -10.56
C LEU A 115 17.97 -1.66 -9.95
N THR A 116 18.94 -2.48 -9.53
CA THR A 116 20.24 -2.01 -9.02
C THR A 116 20.85 -0.93 -9.90
N PRO A 117 20.85 -1.06 -11.26
CA PRO A 117 21.39 -0.01 -12.12
C PRO A 117 20.61 1.32 -12.12
N VAL A 118 19.36 1.33 -11.62
CA VAL A 118 18.55 2.56 -11.53
C VAL A 118 19.03 3.45 -10.40
N VAL A 119 19.55 2.86 -9.32
CA VAL A 119 19.95 3.56 -8.08
C VAL A 119 21.46 3.69 -7.90
N GLU A 120 22.26 2.87 -8.60
CA GLU A 120 23.72 2.85 -8.49
C GLU A 120 24.43 3.45 -9.74
N GLY A 121 23.69 3.79 -10.80
CA GLY A 121 24.24 4.40 -11.99
C GLY A 121 24.82 5.80 -11.74
N ALA A 122 25.85 6.19 -12.48
CA ALA A 122 26.45 7.53 -12.36
C ALA A 122 25.45 8.67 -12.60
N ASP A 123 24.46 8.44 -13.49
CA ASP A 123 23.41 9.38 -13.84
C ASP A 123 22.08 9.06 -13.13
N ALA A 124 22.11 8.28 -12.05
CA ALA A 124 20.92 7.90 -11.30
C ALA A 124 20.19 9.13 -10.76
N LYS A 125 18.89 9.24 -11.07
CA LYS A 125 18.01 10.33 -10.62
C LYS A 125 17.58 10.17 -9.17
N VAL A 126 17.64 8.95 -8.64
CA VAL A 126 17.41 8.57 -7.26
C VAL A 126 18.51 7.59 -6.87
N LYS A 127 19.07 7.74 -5.68
CA LYS A 127 20.14 6.87 -5.17
C LYS A 127 19.59 5.98 -4.06
N LEU A 128 20.29 4.87 -3.82
CA LEU A 128 19.91 3.95 -2.76
C LEU A 128 19.79 4.64 -1.38
N ASP A 129 20.72 5.55 -1.07
CA ASP A 129 20.77 6.29 0.19
C ASP A 129 19.67 7.38 0.33
N ASP A 130 18.93 7.66 -0.74
CA ASP A 130 17.78 8.57 -0.68
C ASP A 130 16.58 7.90 -0.01
N PHE A 131 16.49 6.58 -0.10
CA PHE A 131 15.38 5.81 0.47
C PHE A 131 15.56 5.55 1.97
N ASN A 132 14.44 5.41 2.68
CA ASN A 132 14.48 4.78 4.00
C ASN A 132 14.79 3.28 3.82
N PRO A 133 15.91 2.75 4.35
CA PRO A 133 16.31 1.36 4.13
C PRO A 133 15.31 0.34 4.72
N ALA A 134 14.51 0.73 5.71
CA ALA A 134 13.47 -0.11 6.28
C ALA A 134 12.31 -0.40 5.30
N LEU A 135 12.12 0.39 4.24
CA LEU A 135 11.00 0.22 3.31
C LEU A 135 11.26 -0.79 2.18
N PHE A 136 12.44 -1.42 2.11
CA PHE A 136 12.74 -2.33 0.99
C PHE A 136 12.06 -3.71 1.10
N GLY A 137 11.77 -4.20 2.30
CA GLY A 137 11.11 -5.47 2.54
C GLY A 137 11.65 -6.62 1.68
N ALA A 138 10.76 -7.41 1.09
CA ALA A 138 11.10 -8.49 0.16
C ALA A 138 11.51 -8.00 -1.25
N GLY A 139 11.48 -6.70 -1.51
CA GLY A 139 11.92 -6.11 -2.78
C GLY A 139 13.44 -6.13 -2.98
N ARG A 140 14.23 -6.25 -1.90
CA ARG A 140 15.68 -6.38 -1.90
C ARG A 140 16.09 -7.76 -1.43
N THR A 141 17.00 -8.40 -2.16
CA THR A 141 17.54 -9.72 -1.87
C THR A 141 19.07 -9.68 -1.88
N ASP A 142 19.70 -10.80 -1.55
CA ASP A 142 21.17 -10.93 -1.65
C ASP A 142 21.68 -10.87 -3.09
N THR A 143 20.80 -11.03 -4.08
CA THR A 143 21.15 -11.08 -5.50
C THR A 143 20.87 -9.79 -6.27
N GLY A 144 20.13 -8.84 -5.69
CA GLY A 144 19.80 -7.58 -6.35
C GLY A 144 18.59 -6.86 -5.74
N ILE A 145 18.24 -5.75 -6.36
CA ILE A 145 17.08 -4.92 -5.99
C ILE A 145 16.02 -5.11 -7.09
N PHE A 146 14.93 -5.78 -6.79
CA PHE A 146 13.87 -6.08 -7.75
C PHE A 146 12.65 -5.15 -7.63
N ALA A 147 12.57 -4.41 -6.52
CA ALA A 147 11.53 -3.42 -6.30
C ALA A 147 12.10 -2.22 -5.52
N LEU A 148 11.70 -1.03 -5.90
CA LEU A 148 12.07 0.20 -5.21
C LEU A 148 10.86 0.73 -4.45
N PRO A 149 11.01 1.14 -3.18
CA PRO A 149 9.93 1.74 -2.40
C PRO A 149 9.38 2.96 -3.13
N ASN A 150 8.10 2.92 -3.45
CA ASN A 150 7.47 3.97 -4.21
C ASN A 150 6.94 5.09 -3.30
N ASP A 151 6.23 4.69 -2.28
CA ASP A 151 5.71 5.50 -1.19
C ASP A 151 5.32 4.58 -0.03
N CYS A 152 4.94 5.15 1.09
CA CYS A 152 4.50 4.37 2.24
C CYS A 152 3.32 5.02 2.97
N ASN A 153 2.62 4.21 3.75
CA ASN A 153 1.54 4.64 4.59
C ASN A 153 1.73 4.04 6.00
N PRO A 154 2.24 4.82 6.95
CA PRO A 154 2.22 4.42 8.34
C PRO A 154 0.77 4.37 8.83
N ASP A 155 0.40 3.31 9.53
CA ASP A 155 -0.90 3.22 10.18
C ASP A 155 -0.98 4.23 11.33
N VAL A 156 -2.02 5.06 11.27
CA VAL A 156 -2.39 6.01 12.35
C VAL A 156 -3.89 5.88 12.65
N PHE A 157 -4.32 6.40 13.79
CA PHE A 157 -5.74 6.56 14.06
C PHE A 157 -6.22 7.91 13.53
N TRP A 158 -7.05 7.88 12.49
CA TRP A 158 -7.94 8.99 12.19
C TRP A 158 -9.06 9.00 13.22
N PHE A 159 -9.40 10.18 13.73
CA PHE A 159 -10.49 10.32 14.70
C PHE A 159 -11.46 11.43 14.29
N ASP A 160 -12.72 11.20 14.61
CA ASP A 160 -13.83 12.09 14.31
C ASP A 160 -14.21 12.90 15.56
N LYS A 161 -13.88 14.18 15.57
CA LYS A 161 -14.13 15.11 16.69
C LYS A 161 -15.62 15.23 17.03
N LYS A 162 -16.52 15.14 16.01
CA LYS A 162 -17.97 15.19 16.24
C LYS A 162 -18.49 13.90 16.87
N ALA A 163 -18.04 12.74 16.41
CA ALA A 163 -18.41 11.46 17.01
C ALA A 163 -17.92 11.39 18.47
N LEU A 164 -16.68 11.84 18.73
CA LEU A 164 -16.16 11.92 20.11
C LEU A 164 -17.00 12.85 20.96
N ALA A 165 -17.31 14.06 20.49
CA ALA A 165 -18.15 15.04 21.23
C ALA A 165 -19.57 14.47 21.50
N ALA A 166 -20.19 13.78 20.54
CA ALA A 166 -21.49 13.14 20.70
C ALA A 166 -21.46 12.03 21.78
N ALA A 167 -20.31 11.41 22.00
CA ALA A 167 -20.09 10.45 23.07
C ALA A 167 -19.70 11.10 24.42
N GLY A 168 -19.64 12.44 24.49
CA GLY A 168 -19.23 13.17 25.68
C GLY A 168 -17.72 13.07 25.96
N ILE A 169 -16.90 12.86 24.92
CA ILE A 169 -15.47 12.83 24.98
C ILE A 169 -14.96 14.21 24.58
N THR A 170 -14.27 14.88 25.49
CA THR A 170 -13.72 16.24 25.31
C THR A 170 -12.22 16.25 25.06
N GLU A 171 -11.55 15.17 25.41
CA GLU A 171 -10.11 15.01 25.25
C GLU A 171 -9.77 14.80 23.77
N ASN A 172 -8.71 15.47 23.31
CA ASN A 172 -8.18 15.31 21.96
C ASN A 172 -7.10 14.20 21.95
N PRO A 173 -7.27 13.12 21.18
CA PRO A 173 -6.30 12.02 21.10
C PRO A 173 -4.87 12.47 20.72
N ALA A 174 -4.73 13.42 19.80
CA ALA A 174 -3.43 13.91 19.36
C ALA A 174 -2.73 14.74 20.45
N GLU A 175 -3.48 15.54 21.20
CA GLU A 175 -2.94 16.29 22.33
C GLU A 175 -2.56 15.35 23.48
N LEU A 176 -3.36 14.31 23.73
CA LEU A 176 -3.00 13.26 24.68
C LEU A 176 -1.70 12.56 24.29
N ALA A 177 -1.51 12.26 23.00
CA ALA A 177 -0.27 11.67 22.49
C ALA A 177 0.93 12.61 22.69
N ALA A 178 0.78 13.88 22.38
CA ALA A 178 1.82 14.89 22.60
C ALA A 178 2.20 15.03 24.08
N ALA A 179 1.22 14.86 24.97
CA ALA A 179 1.43 14.91 26.44
C ALA A 179 1.94 13.58 27.02
N GLY A 180 2.06 12.49 26.22
CA GLY A 180 2.46 11.17 26.70
C GLY A 180 1.36 10.44 27.50
N ASN A 181 0.11 10.79 27.28
CA ASN A 181 -1.07 10.27 27.98
C ASN A 181 -2.03 9.47 27.06
N TRP A 182 -1.62 9.22 25.80
CA TRP A 182 -2.42 8.46 24.85
C TRP A 182 -2.22 6.95 25.05
N THR A 183 -2.87 6.42 26.10
CA THR A 183 -2.72 5.02 26.48
C THR A 183 -3.77 4.12 25.84
N ILE A 184 -3.46 2.81 25.75
CA ILE A 184 -4.42 1.75 25.37
C ILE A 184 -5.68 1.83 26.24
N GLU A 185 -5.53 2.04 27.54
CA GLU A 185 -6.64 2.17 28.49
C GLU A 185 -7.54 3.36 28.14
N THR A 186 -6.94 4.54 27.89
CA THR A 186 -7.66 5.76 27.48
C THR A 186 -8.42 5.54 26.16
N PHE A 187 -7.76 4.93 25.17
CA PHE A 187 -8.37 4.60 23.88
C PHE A 187 -9.57 3.66 24.03
N LEU A 188 -9.41 2.55 24.76
CA LEU A 188 -10.51 1.60 25.00
C LEU A 188 -11.67 2.24 25.78
N ALA A 189 -11.37 3.12 26.75
CA ALA A 189 -12.43 3.86 27.46
C ALA A 189 -13.19 4.81 26.51
N MET A 190 -12.52 5.46 25.57
CA MET A 190 -13.18 6.27 24.53
C MET A 190 -14.06 5.40 23.62
N CYS A 191 -13.56 4.25 23.17
CA CYS A 191 -14.34 3.30 22.36
C CYS A 191 -15.59 2.79 23.12
N ALA A 192 -15.48 2.51 24.42
CA ALA A 192 -16.62 2.12 25.25
C ALA A 192 -17.67 3.24 25.38
N LYS A 193 -17.26 4.50 25.52
CA LYS A 193 -18.17 5.66 25.54
C LYS A 193 -18.90 5.81 24.21
N LEU A 194 -18.20 5.63 23.07
CA LEU A 194 -18.78 5.65 21.72
C LEU A 194 -19.83 4.53 21.58
N ALA A 195 -19.46 3.30 21.93
CA ALA A 195 -20.37 2.15 21.87
C ALA A 195 -21.63 2.35 22.72
N ALA A 196 -21.52 2.95 23.91
CA ALA A 196 -22.67 3.29 24.78
C ALA A 196 -23.64 4.30 24.12
N LYS A 197 -23.21 5.02 23.10
CA LYS A 197 -24.04 5.93 22.28
C LYS A 197 -24.51 5.30 20.97
N GLY A 198 -24.24 4.01 20.75
CA GLY A 198 -24.58 3.31 19.50
C GLY A 198 -23.68 3.68 18.33
N LEU A 199 -22.50 4.26 18.60
CA LEU A 199 -21.48 4.57 17.61
C LEU A 199 -20.43 3.45 17.58
N THR A 200 -19.78 3.26 16.43
CA THR A 200 -18.62 2.37 16.31
C THR A 200 -17.43 2.98 17.04
N GLY A 201 -16.81 2.25 17.96
CA GLY A 201 -15.62 2.72 18.67
C GLY A 201 -14.45 2.94 17.70
N ALA A 202 -13.96 1.85 17.10
CA ALA A 202 -12.86 1.92 16.13
C ALA A 202 -13.08 0.93 14.98
N MET A 203 -12.59 1.31 13.80
CA MET A 203 -12.55 0.46 12.61
C MET A 203 -11.12 0.10 12.27
N PHE A 204 -10.87 -1.19 12.03
CA PHE A 204 -9.57 -1.79 11.76
C PHE A 204 -9.59 -2.52 10.43
N TRP A 205 -8.51 -2.42 9.67
CA TRP A 205 -8.30 -3.27 8.51
C TRP A 205 -7.86 -4.68 8.93
N ASN A 206 -8.28 -5.68 8.18
CA ASN A 206 -7.77 -7.05 8.31
C ASN A 206 -6.46 -7.19 7.53
N TYR A 207 -5.43 -6.52 8.00
CA TYR A 207 -4.14 -6.39 7.32
C TYR A 207 -2.99 -6.52 8.31
N TRP A 208 -1.83 -7.01 7.85
CA TRP A 208 -0.67 -7.27 8.69
C TRP A 208 -0.26 -6.06 9.54
N SER A 209 -0.21 -4.87 8.93
CA SER A 209 0.22 -3.66 9.65
C SER A 209 -0.66 -3.36 10.84
N THR A 210 -1.97 -3.51 10.69
CA THR A 210 -2.96 -3.30 11.76
C THR A 210 -2.85 -4.37 12.85
N HIS A 211 -2.71 -5.66 12.47
CA HIS A 211 -2.57 -6.76 13.44
C HIS A 211 -1.36 -6.56 14.34
N TRP A 212 -0.22 -6.31 13.73
CA TRP A 212 1.03 -6.23 14.45
C TRP A 212 1.25 -4.90 15.14
N SER A 213 0.63 -3.80 14.64
CA SER A 213 0.58 -2.53 15.37
C SER A 213 -0.11 -2.65 16.71
N TRP A 214 -1.20 -3.42 16.81
CA TRP A 214 -1.86 -3.67 18.10
C TRP A 214 -0.96 -4.43 19.06
N VAL A 215 -0.23 -5.46 18.58
CA VAL A 215 0.73 -6.21 19.39
C VAL A 215 1.86 -5.29 19.87
N ALA A 216 2.48 -4.52 18.97
CA ALA A 216 3.55 -3.57 19.30
C ALA A 216 3.10 -2.49 20.29
N ALA A 217 1.91 -1.92 20.09
CA ALA A 217 1.29 -0.91 20.95
C ALA A 217 1.10 -1.42 22.38
N ASN A 218 0.83 -2.72 22.55
CA ASN A 218 0.74 -3.40 23.83
C ASN A 218 2.11 -3.84 24.39
N GLY A 219 3.21 -3.49 23.72
CA GLY A 219 4.59 -3.79 24.15
C GLY A 219 4.98 -5.24 23.92
N GLY A 220 4.26 -5.94 23.03
CA GLY A 220 4.56 -7.29 22.60
C GLY A 220 5.53 -7.35 21.41
N GLN A 221 5.98 -8.55 21.08
CA GLN A 221 6.86 -8.85 19.95
C GLN A 221 6.26 -9.94 19.06
N VAL A 222 6.22 -9.71 17.76
CA VAL A 222 5.80 -10.70 16.77
C VAL A 222 7.01 -11.53 16.31
N PHE A 223 8.10 -10.85 15.94
CA PHE A 223 9.38 -11.45 15.56
C PHE A 223 10.50 -10.87 16.42
N ASN A 224 11.50 -11.65 16.70
CA ASN A 224 12.73 -11.18 17.36
C ASN A 224 13.71 -10.57 16.33
N ALA A 225 14.84 -10.02 16.81
CA ALA A 225 15.85 -9.40 15.97
C ALA A 225 16.51 -10.37 14.95
N ALA A 226 16.40 -11.68 15.15
CA ALA A 226 16.86 -12.70 14.21
C ALA A 226 15.77 -13.11 13.18
N GLY A 227 14.61 -12.46 13.20
CA GLY A 227 13.49 -12.78 12.31
C GLY A 227 12.70 -14.04 12.68
N LYS A 228 12.95 -14.62 13.88
CA LYS A 228 12.17 -15.77 14.38
C LYS A 228 10.81 -15.24 14.89
N PHE A 229 9.74 -15.92 14.52
CA PHE A 229 8.40 -15.71 15.07
C PHE A 229 8.35 -16.11 16.54
N VAL A 230 8.06 -15.15 17.43
CA VAL A 230 8.10 -15.34 18.90
C VAL A 230 6.79 -14.98 19.59
N LEU A 231 5.79 -14.56 18.84
CA LEU A 231 4.49 -14.11 19.38
C LEU A 231 3.87 -15.09 20.39
N PRO A 232 3.84 -16.43 20.15
CA PRO A 232 3.25 -17.36 21.10
C PRO A 232 4.04 -17.50 22.42
N GLU A 233 5.34 -17.16 22.37
CA GLU A 233 6.26 -17.25 23.51
C GLU A 233 6.28 -15.97 24.34
N ASP A 234 5.73 -14.85 23.80
CA ASP A 234 5.70 -13.56 24.49
C ASP A 234 4.33 -13.31 25.16
N PRO A 235 4.28 -13.29 26.51
CA PRO A 235 3.01 -13.10 27.24
C PRO A 235 2.28 -11.79 26.89
N LYS A 236 2.99 -10.71 26.53
CA LYS A 236 2.38 -9.44 26.15
C LYS A 236 1.69 -9.54 24.79
N SER A 237 2.30 -10.22 23.83
CA SER A 237 1.71 -10.47 22.52
C SER A 237 0.46 -11.33 22.62
N VAL A 238 0.52 -12.39 23.42
CA VAL A 238 -0.64 -13.25 23.70
C VAL A 238 -1.77 -12.44 24.32
N ALA A 239 -1.47 -11.64 25.37
CA ALA A 239 -2.46 -10.78 26.02
C ALA A 239 -3.04 -9.73 25.06
N ALA A 240 -2.22 -9.15 24.18
CA ALA A 240 -2.67 -8.20 23.17
C ALA A 240 -3.69 -8.81 22.21
N LEU A 241 -3.45 -10.03 21.71
CA LEU A 241 -4.40 -10.70 20.83
C LEU A 241 -5.69 -11.13 21.53
N HIS A 242 -5.63 -11.50 22.80
CA HIS A 242 -6.84 -11.71 23.60
C HIS A 242 -7.66 -10.43 23.74
N SER A 243 -7.02 -9.30 24.10
CA SER A 243 -7.71 -8.01 24.20
C SER A 243 -8.32 -7.54 22.87
N LEU A 244 -7.63 -7.82 21.75
CA LEU A 244 -8.14 -7.51 20.42
C LEU A 244 -9.37 -8.35 20.08
N ALA A 245 -9.33 -9.65 20.34
CA ALA A 245 -10.47 -10.55 20.17
C ALA A 245 -11.70 -10.11 21.00
N ASP A 246 -11.48 -9.74 22.26
CA ASP A 246 -12.52 -9.23 23.14
C ASP A 246 -13.15 -7.95 22.62
N ALA A 247 -12.34 -7.01 22.08
CA ALA A 247 -12.83 -5.75 21.55
C ALA A 247 -13.68 -5.92 20.29
N PHE A 248 -13.38 -6.90 19.43
CA PHE A 248 -14.24 -7.26 18.30
C PHE A 248 -15.50 -8.00 18.75
N THR A 249 -15.39 -8.94 19.70
CA THR A 249 -16.53 -9.72 20.21
C THR A 249 -17.55 -8.84 20.91
N ASN A 250 -17.10 -7.85 21.70
CA ASN A 250 -17.98 -6.91 22.40
C ASN A 250 -18.45 -5.75 21.50
N LYS A 251 -18.05 -5.75 20.22
CA LYS A 251 -18.41 -4.76 19.19
C LYS A 251 -17.89 -3.33 19.44
N SER A 252 -16.88 -3.17 20.28
CA SER A 252 -16.14 -1.91 20.38
C SER A 252 -15.34 -1.64 19.11
N PHE A 253 -14.88 -2.71 18.45
CA PHE A 253 -14.17 -2.64 17.17
C PHE A 253 -14.95 -3.32 16.04
N THR A 254 -14.74 -2.83 14.82
CA THR A 254 -15.35 -3.36 13.60
C THR A 254 -14.26 -3.59 12.55
N VAL A 255 -14.36 -4.68 11.81
CA VAL A 255 -13.46 -4.96 10.68
C VAL A 255 -13.94 -4.19 9.46
N ALA A 256 -13.13 -3.29 8.95
CA ALA A 256 -13.46 -2.42 7.82
C ALA A 256 -13.78 -3.22 6.54
N ASP A 257 -13.00 -4.27 6.27
CA ASP A 257 -13.13 -5.14 5.08
C ASP A 257 -14.42 -5.97 5.05
N THR A 258 -15.11 -6.11 6.17
CA THR A 258 -16.35 -6.92 6.24
C THR A 258 -17.61 -6.09 6.11
N LEU A 259 -17.48 -4.79 6.03
CA LEU A 259 -18.62 -3.89 5.82
C LEU A 259 -19.04 -3.94 4.33
N PRO A 260 -20.34 -3.76 4.02
CA PRO A 260 -20.81 -3.83 2.66
C PRO A 260 -20.02 -2.86 1.73
N ASP A 261 -19.58 -3.37 0.59
CA ASP A 261 -19.02 -2.60 -0.54
C ASP A 261 -17.66 -1.93 -0.33
N GLY A 262 -16.82 -2.36 0.64
CA GLY A 262 -15.51 -1.74 0.87
C GLY A 262 -15.54 -0.23 1.17
N SER A 263 -16.62 0.45 0.75
CA SER A 263 -16.95 1.84 1.05
C SER A 263 -17.76 2.02 2.33
N GLY A 264 -18.26 0.92 2.92
CA GLY A 264 -19.07 0.96 4.14
C GLY A 264 -18.36 1.58 5.32
N ALA A 265 -17.07 1.31 5.48
CA ALA A 265 -16.25 1.89 6.54
C ALA A 265 -16.10 3.41 6.35
N ASP A 266 -15.77 3.88 5.15
CA ASP A 266 -15.66 5.30 4.83
C ASP A 266 -17.01 6.00 5.06
N SER A 267 -18.11 5.39 4.62
CA SER A 267 -19.46 5.94 4.83
C SER A 267 -19.82 6.09 6.32
N LEU A 268 -19.44 5.11 7.16
CA LEU A 268 -19.62 5.21 8.61
C LEU A 268 -18.78 6.35 9.20
N PHE A 269 -17.54 6.49 8.74
CA PHE A 269 -16.65 7.53 9.24
C PHE A 269 -17.13 8.93 8.82
N VAL A 270 -17.40 9.16 7.54
CA VAL A 270 -17.82 10.49 7.05
C VAL A 270 -19.25 10.88 7.50
N SER A 271 -20.05 9.94 7.96
CA SER A 271 -21.38 10.21 8.57
C SER A 271 -21.33 10.38 10.09
N HIS A 272 -20.15 10.50 10.69
CA HIS A 272 -19.93 10.67 12.13
C HIS A 272 -20.48 9.51 12.99
N LYS A 273 -20.45 8.28 12.45
CA LYS A 273 -20.94 7.07 13.14
C LYS A 273 -19.83 6.19 13.68
N ALA A 274 -18.58 6.54 13.46
CA ALA A 274 -17.41 5.88 14.03
C ALA A 274 -16.47 6.92 14.64
N GLY A 275 -15.91 6.61 15.81
CA GLY A 275 -14.99 7.54 16.49
C GLY A 275 -13.59 7.50 15.94
N PHE A 276 -13.10 6.27 15.64
CA PHE A 276 -11.74 6.05 15.17
C PHE A 276 -11.70 5.14 13.95
N TYR A 277 -10.71 5.39 13.08
CA TYR A 277 -10.47 4.56 11.91
C TYR A 277 -8.96 4.46 11.64
N VAL A 278 -8.43 3.25 11.60
CA VAL A 278 -7.01 3.03 11.25
C VAL A 278 -6.84 3.21 9.76
N GLN A 279 -6.06 4.20 9.36
CA GLN A 279 -5.74 4.48 7.96
C GLN A 279 -4.35 5.10 7.85
N GLY A 280 -3.76 5.05 6.64
CA GLY A 280 -2.61 5.86 6.27
C GLY A 280 -3.00 7.28 5.85
N ARG A 281 -2.10 7.95 5.13
CA ARG A 281 -2.34 9.31 4.60
C ARG A 281 -3.47 9.36 3.57
N TYR A 282 -3.81 8.23 2.94
CA TYR A 282 -4.96 8.13 2.03
C TYR A 282 -6.30 8.49 2.69
N GLY A 283 -6.41 8.43 4.01
CA GLY A 283 -7.56 8.89 4.79
C GLY A 283 -7.89 10.38 4.60
N ILE A 284 -6.98 11.19 4.05
CA ILE A 284 -7.27 12.58 3.64
C ILE A 284 -8.46 12.60 2.66
N ALA A 285 -8.45 11.74 1.64
CA ALA A 285 -9.53 11.69 0.65
C ALA A 285 -10.87 11.30 1.29
N THR A 286 -10.86 10.36 2.24
CA THR A 286 -12.06 9.98 3.01
C THR A 286 -12.59 11.18 3.81
N ALA A 287 -11.74 11.89 4.53
CA ALA A 287 -12.15 13.05 5.31
C ALA A 287 -12.67 14.21 4.43
N GLU A 288 -12.07 14.45 3.27
CA GLU A 288 -12.51 15.47 2.31
C GLU A 288 -13.90 15.18 1.73
N GLN A 289 -14.25 13.91 1.51
CA GLN A 289 -15.57 13.47 1.05
C GLN A 289 -16.70 13.82 2.03
N SER A 290 -16.41 14.02 3.31
CA SER A 290 -17.39 14.44 4.30
C SER A 290 -17.93 15.86 4.05
N GLY A 291 -17.20 16.69 3.32
CA GLY A 291 -17.47 18.13 3.17
C GLY A 291 -17.15 18.96 4.42
N THR A 292 -16.70 18.31 5.49
CA THR A 292 -16.35 18.91 6.80
C THR A 292 -15.02 18.36 7.32
N LYS A 293 -13.98 18.37 6.47
CA LYS A 293 -12.68 17.75 6.77
C LYS A 293 -12.06 18.19 8.10
N ASP A 294 -12.35 19.42 8.54
CA ASP A 294 -11.82 19.95 9.81
C ASP A 294 -12.41 19.24 11.06
N ASP A 295 -13.47 18.45 10.89
CA ASP A 295 -14.00 17.58 11.96
C ASP A 295 -13.10 16.37 12.24
N TYR A 296 -12.13 16.10 11.37
CA TYR A 296 -11.24 14.95 11.48
C TYR A 296 -9.80 15.39 11.77
N ASP A 297 -9.06 14.50 12.42
CA ASP A 297 -7.64 14.68 12.68
C ASP A 297 -7.00 13.30 12.92
N ILE A 298 -5.70 13.25 13.17
CA ILE A 298 -4.98 12.00 13.38
C ILE A 298 -4.25 11.98 14.72
N ALA A 299 -4.08 10.77 15.24
CA ALA A 299 -3.21 10.48 16.38
C ALA A 299 -2.35 9.24 16.08
N PRO A 300 -1.15 9.12 16.65
CA PRO A 300 -0.39 7.88 16.59
C PRO A 300 -1.14 6.75 17.31
N TRP A 301 -0.63 5.52 17.21
CA TRP A 301 -1.18 4.42 17.99
C TRP A 301 -1.09 4.68 19.49
N PRO A 302 -2.18 4.39 20.24
CA PRO A 302 -2.12 4.41 21.72
C PRO A 302 -1.18 3.30 22.18
N THR A 303 -0.42 3.52 23.24
CA THR A 303 0.50 2.51 23.79
C THR A 303 0.28 2.29 25.27
N VAL A 304 0.82 1.21 25.82
CA VAL A 304 0.77 0.98 27.27
C VAL A 304 1.49 2.07 28.08
N SER A 305 2.44 2.75 27.49
CA SER A 305 3.20 3.84 28.14
C SER A 305 2.60 5.23 27.93
N GLY A 306 1.66 5.38 27.00
CA GLY A 306 1.11 6.66 26.56
C GLY A 306 2.03 7.47 25.63
N LYS A 307 3.30 7.07 25.50
CA LYS A 307 4.25 7.71 24.57
C LYS A 307 4.09 7.12 23.17
N PRO A 308 4.32 7.90 22.10
CA PRO A 308 4.29 7.37 20.75
C PRO A 308 5.16 6.12 20.63
N GLY A 309 4.59 5.06 20.02
CA GLY A 309 5.25 3.79 19.79
C GLY A 309 5.48 3.54 18.31
N SER A 310 5.80 2.30 17.97
CA SER A 310 5.95 1.83 16.60
C SER A 310 4.60 1.34 16.06
N SER A 311 4.34 1.58 14.78
CA SER A 311 3.21 1.00 14.05
C SER A 311 3.67 0.43 12.70
N GLY A 312 2.84 -0.38 12.06
CA GLY A 312 3.11 -0.89 10.73
C GLY A 312 3.17 0.24 9.70
N VAL A 313 4.14 0.17 8.82
CA VAL A 313 4.33 1.09 7.70
C VAL A 313 4.18 0.31 6.42
N ALA A 314 2.98 0.30 5.87
CA ALA A 314 2.71 -0.37 4.62
C ALA A 314 3.44 0.38 3.48
N ALA A 315 4.16 -0.36 2.64
CA ALA A 315 4.88 0.20 1.50
C ALA A 315 4.25 -0.23 0.18
N SER A 316 4.29 0.65 -0.80
CA SER A 316 4.10 0.27 -2.19
C SER A 316 5.43 0.28 -2.92
N TYR A 317 5.55 -0.56 -3.94
CA TYR A 317 6.77 -0.67 -4.74
C TYR A 317 6.50 -0.30 -6.19
N LEU A 318 7.50 0.30 -6.82
CA LEU A 318 7.53 0.45 -8.27
C LEU A 318 8.54 -0.54 -8.84
N VAL A 319 8.09 -1.32 -9.82
CA VAL A 319 8.85 -2.40 -10.42
C VAL A 319 8.83 -2.34 -11.95
N ILE A 320 9.79 -3.00 -12.59
CA ILE A 320 9.85 -3.15 -14.04
C ILE A 320 9.61 -4.63 -14.39
N ASN A 321 8.74 -4.87 -15.36
CA ASN A 321 8.52 -6.19 -15.95
C ASN A 321 9.82 -6.72 -16.59
N ALA A 322 10.27 -7.89 -16.17
CA ALA A 322 11.47 -8.52 -16.77
C ALA A 322 11.36 -8.73 -18.29
N LYS A 323 10.11 -8.80 -18.82
CA LYS A 323 9.83 -9.01 -20.24
C LYS A 323 9.56 -7.71 -21.03
N THR A 324 9.77 -6.52 -20.43
CA THR A 324 9.59 -5.25 -21.15
C THR A 324 10.42 -5.18 -22.43
N LYS A 325 9.85 -4.59 -23.46
CA LYS A 325 10.55 -4.34 -24.73
C LYS A 325 11.25 -2.98 -24.77
N ALA A 326 11.07 -2.15 -23.73
CA ALA A 326 11.60 -0.80 -23.62
C ALA A 326 12.38 -0.58 -22.29
N PRO A 327 13.39 -1.43 -21.96
CA PRO A 327 14.02 -1.42 -20.63
C PRO A 327 14.69 -0.08 -20.29
N ALA A 328 15.32 0.59 -21.26
CA ALA A 328 15.95 1.89 -21.02
C ALA A 328 14.90 2.97 -20.67
N ALA A 329 13.79 3.03 -21.42
CA ALA A 329 12.70 3.97 -21.15
C ALA A 329 12.00 3.68 -19.81
N ALA A 330 11.81 2.40 -19.48
CA ALA A 330 11.25 1.99 -18.18
C ALA A 330 12.15 2.39 -17.01
N LYS A 331 13.48 2.21 -17.11
CA LYS A 331 14.43 2.64 -16.08
C LYS A 331 14.43 4.16 -15.91
N THR A 332 14.42 4.93 -17.02
CA THR A 332 14.30 6.39 -16.97
C THR A 332 13.01 6.81 -16.27
N PHE A 333 11.88 6.17 -16.60
CA PHE A 333 10.59 6.46 -15.97
C PHE A 333 10.63 6.19 -14.46
N VAL A 334 11.14 5.04 -14.03
CA VAL A 334 11.26 4.67 -12.62
C VAL A 334 12.13 5.67 -11.85
N GLY A 335 13.28 6.05 -12.40
CA GLY A 335 14.16 7.04 -11.77
C GLY A 335 13.50 8.43 -11.59
N GLU A 336 12.81 8.93 -12.62
CA GLU A 336 12.10 10.21 -12.56
C GLU A 336 10.86 10.14 -11.66
N PHE A 337 10.18 8.99 -11.60
CA PHE A 337 9.00 8.79 -10.76
C PHE A 337 9.35 8.75 -9.28
N LEU A 338 10.48 8.14 -8.93
CA LEU A 338 10.89 7.91 -7.54
C LEU A 338 11.78 9.00 -6.96
N CYS A 339 12.41 9.85 -7.78
CA CYS A 339 13.21 10.94 -7.24
C CYS A 339 12.35 11.93 -6.44
N ALA A 340 12.97 12.75 -5.57
CA ALA A 340 12.26 13.70 -4.72
C ALA A 340 11.30 14.62 -5.51
N LYS A 341 11.73 15.12 -6.71
CA LYS A 341 10.85 15.91 -7.60
C LYS A 341 9.63 15.11 -8.06
N GLY A 342 9.80 13.86 -8.47
CA GLY A 342 8.72 12.99 -8.93
C GLY A 342 7.73 12.68 -7.82
N GLN A 343 8.23 12.36 -6.62
CA GLN A 343 7.37 12.11 -5.46
C GLN A 343 6.63 13.38 -5.01
N THR A 344 7.30 14.55 -5.00
CA THR A 344 6.64 15.84 -4.72
C THR A 344 5.51 16.09 -5.71
N LEU A 345 5.73 15.92 -7.03
CA LEU A 345 4.70 16.17 -8.05
C LEU A 345 3.45 15.28 -7.89
N ARG A 346 3.61 14.05 -7.46
CA ARG A 346 2.49 13.08 -7.36
C ARG A 346 1.87 12.96 -5.99
N LEU A 347 2.55 13.41 -4.94
CA LEU A 347 2.08 13.33 -3.54
C LEU A 347 1.70 14.69 -2.94
N ALA A 348 1.87 15.80 -3.67
CA ALA A 348 1.35 17.11 -3.31
C ALA A 348 -0.18 17.17 -3.42
N ASP A 349 -0.77 18.27 -2.99
CA ASP A 349 -2.21 18.57 -3.12
C ASP A 349 -3.08 17.45 -2.50
N GLY A 350 -2.82 17.07 -1.25
CA GLY A 350 -3.57 16.02 -0.55
C GLY A 350 -3.27 14.60 -1.06
N GLY A 351 -2.02 14.34 -1.45
CA GLY A 351 -1.60 13.00 -1.90
C GLY A 351 -1.87 11.89 -0.88
N ASN A 352 -2.01 10.69 -1.38
CA ASN A 352 -2.51 9.51 -0.67
C ASN A 352 -1.46 8.74 0.15
N ALA A 353 -0.20 9.19 0.16
CA ALA A 353 0.89 8.48 0.83
C ALA A 353 1.99 9.43 1.32
N VAL A 354 2.88 8.89 2.11
CA VAL A 354 4.11 9.55 2.57
C VAL A 354 5.24 9.22 1.58
N PRO A 355 6.10 10.19 1.21
CA PRO A 355 7.25 9.91 0.36
C PRO A 355 8.17 8.85 0.95
N SER A 356 8.73 7.98 0.10
CA SER A 356 9.71 6.97 0.47
C SER A 356 11.16 7.48 0.41
N VAL A 357 11.37 8.68 -0.14
CA VAL A 357 12.71 9.28 -0.32
C VAL A 357 12.84 10.59 0.43
N LYS A 358 14.05 10.89 0.85
CA LYS A 358 14.43 12.16 1.48
C LYS A 358 14.18 13.33 0.56
N GLY A 359 13.83 14.47 1.13
CA GLY A 359 13.68 15.75 0.41
C GLY A 359 12.29 15.98 -0.21
N ALA A 360 11.33 15.08 -0.02
CA ALA A 360 9.95 15.24 -0.44
C ALA A 360 8.94 15.39 0.73
N ASP A 361 9.41 15.35 1.97
CA ASP A 361 8.58 15.31 3.19
C ASP A 361 7.62 16.50 3.34
N SER A 362 7.96 17.66 2.74
CA SER A 362 7.14 18.88 2.80
C SER A 362 5.72 18.66 2.28
N VAL A 363 5.49 17.73 1.36
CA VAL A 363 4.14 17.45 0.82
C VAL A 363 3.19 16.89 1.87
N VAL A 364 3.74 16.26 2.93
CA VAL A 364 2.94 15.71 4.02
C VAL A 364 2.35 16.81 4.90
N LEU A 365 3.06 17.93 4.99
CA LEU A 365 2.71 19.08 5.85
C LEU A 365 1.95 20.18 5.09
N GLU A 366 1.71 20.00 3.79
CA GLU A 366 1.00 20.98 2.96
C GLU A 366 -0.41 21.27 3.52
N GLY A 367 -0.79 22.54 3.53
CA GLY A 367 -2.10 22.98 3.96
C GLY A 367 -2.40 22.77 5.45
N ASN A 368 -1.44 22.32 6.25
CA ASN A 368 -1.61 21.97 7.67
C ASN A 368 -2.81 21.04 7.91
N TYR A 369 -3.04 20.10 7.00
CA TYR A 369 -4.12 19.15 7.14
C TYR A 369 -3.64 17.70 6.90
N PRO A 370 -4.05 16.76 7.79
CA PRO A 370 -4.71 17.01 9.10
C PRO A 370 -3.83 17.85 10.03
N ALA A 371 -4.40 18.45 11.10
CA ALA A 371 -3.67 19.36 11.96
C ALA A 371 -2.39 18.73 12.58
N HIS A 372 -2.43 17.40 12.80
CA HIS A 372 -1.30 16.65 13.33
C HIS A 372 -0.57 15.81 12.25
N ALA A 373 -0.56 16.24 10.97
CA ALA A 373 0.07 15.55 9.84
C ALA A 373 1.54 15.13 10.09
N LYS A 374 2.25 15.83 10.97
CA LYS A 374 3.62 15.46 11.38
C LYS A 374 3.71 14.04 11.92
N SER A 375 2.65 13.51 12.51
CA SER A 375 2.60 12.13 13.02
C SER A 375 2.84 11.09 11.92
N PHE A 376 2.48 11.36 10.66
CA PHE A 376 2.83 10.48 9.55
C PHE A 376 4.34 10.31 9.38
N LEU A 377 5.09 11.43 9.41
CA LEU A 377 6.55 11.40 9.28
C LEU A 377 7.21 10.73 10.49
N GLU A 378 6.71 11.03 11.70
CA GLU A 378 7.21 10.43 12.94
C GLU A 378 6.99 8.91 12.93
N MET A 379 5.80 8.44 12.55
CA MET A 379 5.49 7.01 12.47
C MET A 379 6.26 6.31 11.34
N THR A 380 6.49 6.95 10.20
CA THR A 380 7.35 6.40 9.14
C THR A 380 8.77 6.15 9.64
N ASN A 381 9.30 7.01 10.52
CA ASN A 381 10.67 6.88 11.03
C ASN A 381 10.79 5.87 12.19
N THR A 382 9.73 5.62 12.94
CA THR A 382 9.73 4.74 14.11
C THR A 382 8.98 3.44 13.90
N GLY A 383 8.27 3.33 12.78
CA GLY A 383 7.46 2.18 12.45
C GLY A 383 8.26 0.98 11.97
N PHE A 384 7.57 -0.10 11.70
CA PHE A 384 8.11 -1.34 11.13
C PHE A 384 7.40 -1.67 9.83
N GLU A 385 8.13 -2.30 8.92
CA GLU A 385 7.59 -2.85 7.68
C GLU A 385 7.10 -4.29 7.86
N ASP A 386 6.51 -4.87 6.80
CA ASP A 386 6.16 -6.28 6.79
C ASP A 386 7.41 -7.12 7.10
N PHE A 387 7.29 -7.98 8.10
CA PHE A 387 8.42 -8.77 8.57
C PHE A 387 8.95 -9.66 7.45
N ALA A 388 10.28 -9.69 7.29
CA ALA A 388 10.94 -10.39 6.20
C ALA A 388 10.52 -11.88 6.07
N THR A 389 10.18 -12.53 7.17
CA THR A 389 9.69 -13.92 7.18
C THR A 389 8.31 -14.02 6.55
N GLU A 390 7.39 -13.12 6.90
CA GLU A 390 6.03 -13.08 6.38
C GLU A 390 6.01 -12.65 4.90
N ALA A 391 6.78 -11.63 4.56
CA ALA A 391 6.87 -11.09 3.20
C ALA A 391 7.55 -12.05 2.20
N LYS A 392 8.49 -12.89 2.63
CA LYS A 392 9.23 -13.81 1.74
C LYS A 392 8.41 -15.01 1.29
N MET A 393 7.44 -15.47 2.08
CA MET A 393 6.62 -16.63 1.71
C MET A 393 5.36 -16.17 0.97
N PRO A 394 5.23 -16.47 -0.33
CA PRO A 394 4.06 -16.08 -1.11
C PRO A 394 2.74 -16.57 -0.49
N GLY A 395 1.85 -15.64 -0.18
CA GLY A 395 0.53 -15.92 0.38
C GLY A 395 0.45 -16.04 1.90
N LEU A 396 1.57 -16.02 2.62
CA LEU A 396 1.57 -16.17 4.07
C LEU A 396 0.80 -15.03 4.76
N SER A 397 1.02 -13.78 4.37
CA SER A 397 0.31 -12.63 4.92
C SER A 397 -1.22 -12.75 4.70
N SER A 398 -1.65 -13.25 3.54
CA SER A 398 -3.06 -13.54 3.26
C SER A 398 -3.63 -14.66 4.13
N ASP A 399 -2.85 -15.73 4.35
CA ASP A 399 -3.26 -16.85 5.20
C ASP A 399 -3.37 -16.41 6.66
N VAL A 400 -2.43 -15.60 7.15
CA VAL A 400 -2.46 -14.97 8.47
C VAL A 400 -3.69 -14.08 8.62
N SER A 401 -3.93 -13.19 7.67
CA SER A 401 -5.13 -12.32 7.68
C SER A 401 -6.43 -13.12 7.67
N THR A 402 -6.47 -14.26 6.98
CA THR A 402 -7.62 -15.17 7.02
C THR A 402 -7.82 -15.77 8.42
N ALA A 403 -6.76 -16.21 9.09
CA ALA A 403 -6.84 -16.70 10.46
C ALA A 403 -7.27 -15.60 11.45
N MET A 404 -6.72 -14.40 11.32
CA MET A 404 -7.09 -13.25 12.15
C MET A 404 -8.56 -12.85 11.95
N LEU A 405 -9.06 -12.86 10.71
CA LEU A 405 -10.46 -12.55 10.42
C LEU A 405 -11.44 -13.49 11.13
N THR A 406 -11.12 -14.79 11.22
CA THR A 406 -11.99 -15.74 11.93
C THR A 406 -12.06 -15.43 13.43
N MET A 407 -10.99 -14.93 14.03
CA MET A 407 -10.95 -14.44 15.40
C MET A 407 -11.78 -13.16 15.57
N TYR A 408 -11.61 -12.19 14.68
CA TYR A 408 -12.38 -10.95 14.70
C TYR A 408 -13.89 -11.18 14.56
N GLN A 409 -14.29 -12.21 13.83
CA GLN A 409 -15.67 -12.63 13.68
C GLN A 409 -16.18 -13.48 14.87
N GLY A 410 -15.35 -13.73 15.89
CA GLY A 410 -15.71 -14.57 17.04
C GLY A 410 -15.89 -16.06 16.70
N LYS A 411 -15.39 -16.52 15.55
CA LYS A 411 -15.49 -17.91 15.10
C LYS A 411 -14.38 -18.81 15.68
N THR A 412 -13.26 -18.22 16.04
CA THR A 412 -12.12 -18.89 16.68
C THR A 412 -11.68 -18.08 17.89
N SER A 413 -11.12 -18.76 18.89
CA SER A 413 -10.54 -18.09 20.05
C SER A 413 -9.20 -17.43 19.69
N ALA A 414 -8.74 -16.45 20.47
CA ALA A 414 -7.40 -15.87 20.31
C ALA A 414 -6.31 -16.94 20.43
N SER A 415 -6.42 -17.87 21.38
CA SER A 415 -5.46 -18.97 21.56
C SER A 415 -5.39 -19.90 20.36
N ASP A 416 -6.55 -20.30 19.78
CA ASP A 416 -6.55 -21.15 18.58
C ASP A 416 -5.99 -20.41 17.37
N THR A 417 -6.27 -19.10 17.26
CA THR A 417 -5.72 -18.26 16.18
C THR A 417 -4.21 -18.10 16.30
N ILE A 418 -3.68 -17.87 17.51
CA ILE A 418 -2.24 -17.83 17.76
C ILE A 418 -1.58 -19.15 17.34
N ALA A 419 -2.16 -20.28 17.70
CA ALA A 419 -1.64 -21.61 17.31
C ALA A 419 -1.71 -21.83 15.80
N ALA A 420 -2.78 -21.37 15.14
CA ALA A 420 -2.91 -21.46 13.68
C ALA A 420 -1.86 -20.58 12.96
N VAL A 421 -1.66 -19.33 13.41
CA VAL A 421 -0.63 -18.43 12.86
C VAL A 421 0.76 -19.01 13.08
N ALA A 422 1.07 -19.53 14.28
CA ALA A 422 2.36 -20.18 14.53
C ALA A 422 2.65 -21.32 13.56
N LYS A 423 1.65 -22.16 13.28
CA LYS A 423 1.77 -23.26 12.32
C LYS A 423 1.94 -22.78 10.87
N LEU A 424 1.38 -21.61 10.52
CA LEU A 424 1.62 -20.97 9.21
C LEU A 424 3.07 -20.48 9.12
N MET A 425 3.57 -19.82 10.18
CA MET A 425 4.93 -19.28 10.25
C MET A 425 6.02 -20.38 10.24
N GLU A 426 5.75 -21.54 10.84
CA GLU A 426 6.67 -22.70 10.79
C GLU A 426 6.95 -23.19 9.36
N LYS A 427 6.02 -22.96 8.42
CA LYS A 427 6.20 -23.34 7.01
C LYS A 427 7.07 -22.35 6.23
N ALA A 428 7.31 -21.17 6.79
CA ALA A 428 8.08 -20.08 6.15
C ALA A 428 9.58 -20.16 6.50
N VAL A 429 9.95 -21.00 7.43
CA VAL A 429 11.32 -21.30 7.86
C VAL A 429 11.77 -22.60 7.21
#